data_25b4f8e5e564c0ec26e1606adad83fd4
#
_entry.id   25b4f8e5e564c0ec26e1606adad83fd4
#
_cell.length_a   1.000
_cell.length_b   1.000
_cell.length_c   1.000
_cell.angle_alpha   90.00
_cell.angle_beta   90.00
_cell.angle_gamma   90.00
#
_symmetry.space_group_name_H-M   'P 1'
#
loop_
_entity.id
_entity.type
_entity.pdbx_description
1 polymer ?
#
loop_
_entity_poly.entity_id
_entity_poly.type
_entity_poly.pdbx_seq_one_letter_code
_entity_poly.pdbx_strand_id
1 'polypeptide(L)'
;MEKPPRLKLADALDENSIGREARAQSTDHGVVKLWLRLLSCSTQIEQEIRSRLRQRFETTLPRFDYLAQLERYPEGLQMSALSRYLMVTGGNVTGLTDQLVADGWVQRAPDSFDRRSMIVKLTAAGRKQFLLMAEVHQAWLVEMLDGFGADQRDALHELLGQFRVHLARKEIDALSEKSSIPSKSRRDNRMEDR
;
A
#
# COMPACT_ATOMS: atom_id res chain seq x y z
N MET A 1 10.22 4.15 35.24
CA MET A 1 10.19 3.34 34.00
C MET A 1 11.52 3.50 33.32
N GLU A 2 12.35 2.48 33.37
CA GLU A 2 13.66 2.47 32.76
C GLU A 2 13.51 2.40 31.24
N LYS A 3 14.19 3.31 30.54
CA LYS A 3 14.15 3.39 29.07
C LYS A 3 14.78 2.10 28.51
N PRO A 4 14.10 1.31 27.67
CA PRO A 4 14.67 0.08 27.15
C PRO A 4 16.01 0.37 26.47
N PRO A 5 16.98 -0.56 26.58
CA PRO A 5 18.30 -0.38 25.98
C PRO A 5 18.15 -0.12 24.48
N ARG A 6 18.83 0.91 23.96
CA ARG A 6 18.87 1.19 22.51
C ARG A 6 19.58 0.02 21.83
N LEU A 7 18.80 -0.84 21.18
CA LEU A 7 19.35 -1.87 20.31
C LEU A 7 20.17 -1.20 19.20
N LYS A 8 21.46 -1.50 19.14
CA LYS A 8 22.28 -1.06 18.01
C LYS A 8 22.05 -2.10 16.89
N LEU A 9 21.41 -1.70 15.81
CA LEU A 9 21.12 -2.59 14.68
C LEU A 9 22.38 -3.25 14.11
N ALA A 10 23.50 -2.53 14.11
CA ALA A 10 24.79 -3.08 13.68
C ALA A 10 25.31 -4.23 14.55
N ASP A 11 24.84 -4.36 15.79
CA ASP A 11 25.23 -5.45 16.70
C ASP A 11 24.30 -6.68 16.53
N ALA A 12 23.11 -6.49 15.92
CA ALA A 12 22.08 -7.51 15.76
C ALA A 12 21.91 -8.04 14.33
N LEU A 13 22.36 -7.25 13.33
CA LEU A 13 22.18 -7.55 11.90
C LEU A 13 23.55 -7.42 11.21
N ASP A 14 23.79 -8.31 10.24
CA ASP A 14 24.92 -8.16 9.32
C ASP A 14 24.72 -6.97 8.35
N GLU A 15 25.77 -6.56 7.65
CA GLU A 15 25.72 -5.42 6.72
C GLU A 15 24.68 -5.62 5.59
N ASN A 16 24.44 -6.85 5.17
CA ASN A 16 23.46 -7.16 4.12
C ASN A 16 22.03 -7.06 4.66
N SER A 17 21.81 -7.46 5.92
CA SER A 17 20.52 -7.44 6.59
C SER A 17 20.10 -6.02 7.05
N ILE A 18 21.05 -5.12 7.32
CA ILE A 18 20.79 -3.71 7.64
C ILE A 18 20.18 -2.99 6.42
N GLY A 19 20.51 -3.41 5.22
CA GLY A 19 19.91 -2.92 3.99
C GLY A 19 20.05 -1.40 3.81
N ARG A 20 18.91 -0.70 3.63
CA ARG A 20 18.91 0.75 3.38
C ARG A 20 19.34 1.58 4.57
N GLU A 21 19.21 1.06 5.79
CA GLU A 21 19.64 1.76 7.01
C GLU A 21 21.17 1.88 7.10
N ALA A 22 21.92 1.01 6.43
CA ALA A 22 23.38 1.11 6.34
C ALA A 22 23.85 2.43 5.68
N ARG A 23 22.98 3.10 4.92
CA ARG A 23 23.25 4.39 4.29
C ARG A 23 23.09 5.57 5.25
N ALA A 24 22.49 5.35 6.43
CA ALA A 24 22.29 6.41 7.41
C ALA A 24 23.62 6.75 8.10
N GLN A 25 24.08 7.99 7.93
CA GLN A 25 25.28 8.49 8.61
C GLN A 25 24.96 8.88 10.06
N SER A 26 25.97 8.94 10.90
CA SER A 26 25.82 9.36 12.32
C SER A 26 25.30 10.81 12.44
N THR A 27 25.58 11.65 11.43
CA THR A 27 25.14 13.05 11.32
C THR A 27 23.72 13.23 10.82
N ASP A 28 23.07 12.17 10.29
CA ASP A 28 21.72 12.28 9.76
C ASP A 28 20.71 12.60 10.87
N HIS A 29 19.75 13.46 10.53
CA HIS A 29 18.63 13.77 11.40
C HIS A 29 17.85 12.51 11.76
N GLY A 30 17.33 12.43 12.99
CA GLY A 30 16.53 11.31 13.48
C GLY A 30 15.35 10.96 12.58
N VAL A 31 14.82 11.95 11.84
CA VAL A 31 13.73 11.77 10.87
C VAL A 31 14.16 10.89 9.68
N VAL A 32 15.38 11.10 9.14
CA VAL A 32 15.92 10.28 8.05
C VAL A 32 16.10 8.84 8.51
N LYS A 33 16.64 8.65 9.71
CA LYS A 33 16.81 7.30 10.30
C LYS A 33 15.48 6.59 10.51
N LEU A 34 14.47 7.32 10.99
CA LEU A 34 13.10 6.77 11.13
C LEU A 34 12.53 6.34 9.77
N TRP A 35 12.65 7.21 8.76
CA TRP A 35 12.19 6.89 7.40
C TRP A 35 12.86 5.64 6.84
N LEU A 36 14.17 5.56 6.92
CA LEU A 36 14.93 4.40 6.42
C LEU A 36 14.52 3.10 7.14
N ARG A 37 14.28 3.17 8.45
CA ARG A 37 13.81 2.02 9.24
C ARG A 37 12.42 1.55 8.83
N LEU A 38 11.47 2.45 8.68
CA LEU A 38 10.13 2.13 8.18
C LEU A 38 10.20 1.46 6.82
N LEU A 39 11.01 2.02 5.92
CA LEU A 39 11.19 1.50 4.58
C LEU A 39 11.86 0.12 4.57
N SER A 40 12.86 -0.11 5.42
CA SER A 40 13.53 -1.41 5.54
C SER A 40 12.57 -2.48 6.07
N CYS A 41 11.85 -2.19 7.15
CA CYS A 41 10.89 -3.13 7.73
C CYS A 41 9.78 -3.49 6.73
N SER A 42 9.17 -2.49 6.08
CA SER A 42 8.10 -2.75 5.09
C SER A 42 8.60 -3.54 3.90
N THR A 43 9.78 -3.20 3.37
CA THR A 43 10.38 -3.92 2.23
C THR A 43 10.69 -5.38 2.58
N GLN A 44 11.23 -5.64 3.77
CA GLN A 44 11.55 -7.00 4.21
C GLN A 44 10.29 -7.86 4.34
N ILE A 45 9.24 -7.34 4.98
CA ILE A 45 7.94 -8.02 5.10
C ILE A 45 7.35 -8.30 3.72
N GLU A 46 7.33 -7.29 2.83
CA GLU A 46 6.81 -7.46 1.47
C GLU A 46 7.58 -8.51 0.67
N GLN A 47 8.91 -8.53 0.75
CA GLN A 47 9.74 -9.51 0.04
C GLN A 47 9.43 -10.93 0.48
N GLU A 48 9.28 -11.15 1.78
CA GLU A 48 8.93 -12.45 2.32
C GLU A 48 7.53 -12.90 1.89
N ILE A 49 6.52 -12.01 1.96
CA ILE A 49 5.16 -12.30 1.49
C ILE A 49 5.16 -12.61 -0.01
N ARG A 50 5.87 -11.83 -0.84
CA ARG A 50 5.99 -12.05 -2.28
C ARG A 50 6.59 -13.42 -2.59
N SER A 51 7.64 -13.80 -1.86
CA SER A 51 8.29 -15.10 -2.00
C SER A 51 7.32 -16.24 -1.66
N ARG A 52 6.66 -16.17 -0.50
CA ARG A 52 5.72 -17.20 -0.03
C ARG A 52 4.46 -17.31 -0.91
N LEU A 53 3.90 -16.20 -1.37
CA LEU A 53 2.77 -16.22 -2.32
C LEU A 53 3.14 -16.91 -3.65
N ARG A 54 4.34 -16.64 -4.16
CA ARG A 54 4.82 -17.27 -5.40
C ARG A 54 5.04 -18.78 -5.21
N GLN A 55 5.68 -19.18 -4.11
CA GLN A 55 6.02 -20.57 -3.87
C GLN A 55 4.79 -21.43 -3.57
N ARG A 56 3.82 -20.91 -2.81
CA ARG A 56 2.68 -21.68 -2.34
C ARG A 56 1.45 -21.60 -3.22
N PHE A 57 1.23 -20.47 -3.89
CA PHE A 57 0.01 -20.19 -4.65
C PHE A 57 0.26 -19.80 -6.11
N GLU A 58 1.51 -19.80 -6.55
CA GLU A 58 1.90 -19.39 -7.92
C GLU A 58 1.34 -18.02 -8.31
N THR A 59 1.18 -17.14 -7.32
CA THR A 59 0.58 -15.81 -7.49
C THR A 59 1.51 -14.69 -7.03
N THR A 60 1.12 -13.45 -7.29
CA THR A 60 1.89 -12.27 -6.91
C THR A 60 1.16 -11.43 -5.87
N LEU A 61 1.91 -10.65 -5.07
CA LEU A 61 1.32 -9.74 -4.09
C LEU A 61 0.33 -8.75 -4.72
N PRO A 62 0.59 -8.10 -5.88
CA PRO A 62 -0.41 -7.24 -6.52
C PRO A 62 -1.72 -7.95 -6.88
N ARG A 63 -1.68 -9.22 -7.25
CA ARG A 63 -2.90 -10.01 -7.51
C ARG A 63 -3.64 -10.31 -6.21
N PHE A 64 -2.93 -10.68 -5.16
CA PHE A 64 -3.51 -10.88 -3.83
C PHE A 64 -4.18 -9.60 -3.31
N ASP A 65 -3.48 -8.45 -3.37
CA ASP A 65 -4.02 -7.15 -2.95
C ASP A 65 -5.26 -6.74 -3.75
N TYR A 66 -5.26 -7.03 -5.05
CA TYR A 66 -6.41 -6.80 -5.93
C TYR A 66 -7.66 -7.57 -5.44
N LEU A 67 -7.50 -8.86 -5.16
CA LEU A 67 -8.59 -9.71 -4.65
C LEU A 67 -9.03 -9.26 -3.25
N ALA A 68 -8.09 -8.85 -2.40
CA ALA A 68 -8.36 -8.31 -1.06
C ALA A 68 -9.24 -7.04 -1.11
N GLN A 69 -9.00 -6.16 -2.10
CA GLN A 69 -9.86 -4.99 -2.26
C GLN A 69 -11.27 -5.39 -2.71
N LEU A 70 -11.41 -6.32 -3.65
CA LEU A 70 -12.71 -6.77 -4.13
C LEU A 70 -13.52 -7.52 -3.06
N GLU A 71 -12.87 -8.26 -2.17
CA GLU A 71 -13.57 -8.93 -1.07
C GLU A 71 -14.24 -7.95 -0.10
N ARG A 72 -13.65 -6.75 0.08
CA ARG A 72 -14.24 -5.67 0.89
C ARG A 72 -15.47 -5.02 0.24
N TYR A 73 -15.63 -5.19 -1.08
CA TYR A 73 -16.69 -4.57 -1.86
C TYR A 73 -17.44 -5.64 -2.70
N PRO A 74 -18.34 -6.40 -2.09
CA PRO A 74 -19.05 -7.50 -2.77
C PRO A 74 -19.83 -7.04 -4.00
N GLU A 75 -20.33 -5.81 -4.00
CA GLU A 75 -21.01 -5.21 -5.14
C GLU A 75 -20.09 -4.87 -6.31
N GLY A 76 -18.78 -4.92 -6.07
CA GLY A 76 -17.75 -4.64 -7.05
C GLY A 76 -17.21 -3.22 -6.99
N LEU A 77 -16.15 -2.99 -7.74
CA LEU A 77 -15.47 -1.70 -7.83
C LEU A 77 -15.23 -1.30 -9.28
N GLN A 78 -15.31 -0.02 -9.55
CA GLN A 78 -14.84 0.56 -10.82
C GLN A 78 -13.32 0.46 -10.90
N MET A 79 -12.78 0.32 -12.13
CA MET A 79 -11.34 0.25 -12.38
C MET A 79 -10.57 1.46 -11.83
N SER A 80 -11.18 2.65 -11.89
CA SER A 80 -10.61 3.88 -11.34
C SER A 80 -10.50 3.85 -9.81
N ALA A 81 -11.47 3.25 -9.13
CA ALA A 81 -11.43 3.07 -7.69
C ALA A 81 -10.35 2.04 -7.29
N LEU A 82 -10.25 0.93 -8.02
CA LEU A 82 -9.19 -0.06 -7.81
C LEU A 82 -7.80 0.54 -7.98
N SER A 83 -7.58 1.37 -9.02
CA SER A 83 -6.32 2.07 -9.24
C SER A 83 -5.92 2.92 -8.03
N ARG A 84 -6.85 3.65 -7.44
CA ARG A 84 -6.61 4.47 -6.25
C ARG A 84 -6.30 3.63 -5.01
N TYR A 85 -7.09 2.57 -4.76
CA TYR A 85 -6.88 1.72 -3.57
C TYR A 85 -5.58 0.94 -3.63
N LEU A 86 -5.19 0.48 -4.80
CA LEU A 86 -3.94 -0.25 -5.01
C LEU A 86 -2.71 0.65 -5.18
N MET A 87 -2.91 1.98 -5.27
CA MET A 87 -1.84 2.96 -5.52
C MET A 87 -1.01 2.64 -6.78
N VAL A 88 -1.66 2.14 -7.82
CA VAL A 88 -1.03 1.76 -9.09
C VAL A 88 -1.65 2.52 -10.25
N THR A 89 -0.95 2.56 -11.38
CA THR A 89 -1.45 3.20 -12.61
C THR A 89 -2.64 2.44 -13.20
N GLY A 90 -3.53 3.14 -13.92
CA GLY A 90 -4.67 2.52 -14.59
C GLY A 90 -4.29 1.39 -15.55
N GLY A 91 -3.16 1.52 -16.27
CA GLY A 91 -2.64 0.46 -17.14
C GLY A 91 -2.31 -0.83 -16.38
N ASN A 92 -1.69 -0.71 -15.20
CA ASN A 92 -1.38 -1.86 -14.35
C ASN A 92 -2.66 -2.55 -13.85
N VAL A 93 -3.69 -1.78 -13.46
CA VAL A 93 -4.99 -2.35 -13.05
C VAL A 93 -5.63 -3.11 -14.19
N THR A 94 -5.61 -2.58 -15.42
CA THR A 94 -6.17 -3.25 -16.59
C THR A 94 -5.50 -4.59 -16.84
N GLY A 95 -4.17 -4.62 -16.87
CA GLY A 95 -3.42 -5.87 -17.05
C GLY A 95 -3.68 -6.90 -15.95
N LEU A 96 -3.75 -6.48 -14.69
CA LEU A 96 -4.11 -7.36 -13.56
C LEU A 96 -5.54 -7.90 -13.70
N THR A 97 -6.50 -7.05 -14.09
CA THR A 97 -7.88 -7.46 -14.31
C THR A 97 -7.99 -8.51 -15.41
N ASP A 98 -7.30 -8.30 -16.54
CA ASP A 98 -7.32 -9.24 -17.67
C ASP A 98 -6.79 -10.61 -17.27
N GLN A 99 -5.68 -10.65 -16.52
CA GLN A 99 -5.12 -11.90 -15.98
C GLN A 99 -6.10 -12.60 -15.05
N LEU A 100 -6.69 -11.87 -14.09
CA LEU A 100 -7.61 -12.45 -13.11
C LEU A 100 -8.94 -12.88 -13.73
N VAL A 101 -9.38 -12.23 -14.81
CA VAL A 101 -10.54 -12.67 -15.62
C VAL A 101 -10.20 -13.95 -16.36
N ALA A 102 -9.02 -14.05 -16.98
CA ALA A 102 -8.57 -15.26 -17.65
C ALA A 102 -8.47 -16.46 -16.69
N ASP A 103 -8.07 -16.23 -15.44
CA ASP A 103 -8.04 -17.27 -14.39
C ASP A 103 -9.43 -17.59 -13.81
N GLY A 104 -10.46 -16.84 -14.20
CA GLY A 104 -11.82 -17.02 -13.69
C GLY A 104 -12.05 -16.56 -12.24
N TRP A 105 -11.11 -15.76 -11.68
CA TRP A 105 -11.23 -15.28 -10.29
C TRP A 105 -12.00 -13.99 -10.16
N VAL A 106 -12.03 -13.19 -11.21
CA VAL A 106 -12.86 -11.97 -11.27
C VAL A 106 -13.69 -11.95 -12.55
N GLN A 107 -14.73 -11.15 -12.54
CA GLN A 107 -15.58 -10.89 -13.70
C GLN A 107 -15.87 -9.41 -13.84
N ARG A 108 -16.03 -8.95 -15.07
CA ARG A 108 -16.55 -7.62 -15.39
C ARG A 108 -18.08 -7.69 -15.46
N ALA A 109 -18.74 -6.71 -14.88
CA ALA A 109 -20.20 -6.59 -14.91
C ALA A 109 -20.57 -5.12 -15.15
N PRO A 110 -21.74 -4.84 -15.75
CA PRO A 110 -22.28 -3.49 -15.79
C PRO A 110 -22.51 -2.96 -14.36
N ASP A 111 -22.22 -1.68 -14.13
CA ASP A 111 -22.54 -1.04 -12.86
C ASP A 111 -24.08 -0.96 -12.71
N SER A 112 -24.58 -1.30 -11.53
CA SER A 112 -26.03 -1.25 -11.25
C SER A 112 -26.60 0.18 -11.24
N PHE A 113 -25.76 1.18 -10.98
CA PHE A 113 -26.14 2.59 -10.91
C PHE A 113 -25.89 3.33 -12.23
N ASP A 114 -24.81 2.97 -12.95
CA ASP A 114 -24.49 3.53 -14.26
C ASP A 114 -24.15 2.41 -15.25
N ARG A 115 -25.12 2.02 -16.06
CA ARG A 115 -24.97 0.96 -17.08
C ARG A 115 -23.91 1.25 -18.14
N ARG A 116 -23.40 2.48 -18.22
CA ARG A 116 -22.30 2.86 -19.13
C ARG A 116 -20.93 2.57 -18.50
N SER A 117 -20.91 2.33 -17.20
CA SER A 117 -19.72 2.02 -16.42
C SER A 117 -19.61 0.52 -16.18
N MET A 118 -18.37 0.03 -16.16
CA MET A 118 -18.07 -1.37 -15.83
C MET A 118 -17.42 -1.45 -14.46
N ILE A 119 -17.88 -2.40 -13.68
CA ILE A 119 -17.30 -2.77 -12.40
C ILE A 119 -16.64 -4.14 -12.49
N VAL A 120 -15.74 -4.41 -11.58
CA VAL A 120 -15.10 -5.70 -11.39
C VAL A 120 -15.57 -6.30 -10.08
N LYS A 121 -15.91 -7.58 -10.09
CA LYS A 121 -16.37 -8.36 -8.93
C LYS A 121 -15.58 -9.66 -8.82
N LEU A 122 -15.44 -10.17 -7.59
CA LEU A 122 -15.01 -11.55 -7.40
C LEU A 122 -16.05 -12.53 -7.94
N THR A 123 -15.57 -13.60 -8.55
CA THR A 123 -16.38 -14.80 -8.76
C THR A 123 -16.43 -15.63 -7.48
N ALA A 124 -17.32 -16.62 -7.40
CA ALA A 124 -17.33 -17.57 -6.29
C ALA A 124 -15.99 -18.33 -6.17
N ALA A 125 -15.37 -18.68 -7.32
CA ALA A 125 -14.07 -19.32 -7.37
C ALA A 125 -12.97 -18.38 -6.87
N GLY A 126 -12.96 -17.12 -7.33
CA GLY A 126 -11.99 -16.12 -6.88
C GLY A 126 -12.09 -15.80 -5.40
N ARG A 127 -13.31 -15.71 -4.86
CA ARG A 127 -13.54 -15.54 -3.44
C ARG A 127 -12.97 -16.70 -2.61
N LYS A 128 -13.29 -17.93 -3.04
CA LYS A 128 -12.76 -19.13 -2.37
C LYS A 128 -11.23 -19.13 -2.37
N GLN A 129 -10.62 -18.83 -3.52
CA GLN A 129 -9.16 -18.77 -3.65
C GLN A 129 -8.55 -17.67 -2.78
N PHE A 130 -9.16 -16.49 -2.77
CA PHE A 130 -8.71 -15.38 -1.92
C PHE A 130 -8.76 -15.75 -0.43
N LEU A 131 -9.87 -16.31 0.06
CA LEU A 131 -10.02 -16.66 1.47
C LEU A 131 -8.97 -17.68 1.92
N LEU A 132 -8.66 -18.67 1.07
CA LEU A 132 -7.58 -19.63 1.33
C LEU A 132 -6.21 -18.94 1.45
N MET A 133 -5.91 -18.03 0.53
CA MET A 133 -4.66 -17.24 0.57
C MET A 133 -4.61 -16.32 1.79
N ALA A 134 -5.72 -15.68 2.14
CA ALA A 134 -5.80 -14.73 3.25
C ALA A 134 -5.56 -15.41 4.61
N GLU A 135 -6.12 -16.60 4.82
CA GLU A 135 -5.88 -17.41 6.02
C GLU A 135 -4.37 -17.73 6.19
N VAL A 136 -3.75 -18.20 5.12
CA VAL A 136 -2.33 -18.55 5.13
C VAL A 136 -1.45 -17.31 5.26
N HIS A 137 -1.80 -16.21 4.60
CA HIS A 137 -1.11 -14.93 4.71
C HIS A 137 -1.15 -14.39 6.16
N GLN A 138 -2.31 -14.51 6.83
CA GLN A 138 -2.42 -14.14 8.24
C GLN A 138 -1.48 -14.97 9.11
N ALA A 139 -1.40 -16.29 8.88
CA ALA A 139 -0.47 -17.16 9.62
C ALA A 139 0.99 -16.75 9.41
N TRP A 140 1.38 -16.36 8.20
CA TRP A 140 2.74 -15.87 7.94
C TRP A 140 3.05 -14.56 8.67
N LEU A 141 2.09 -13.64 8.75
CA LEU A 141 2.27 -12.39 9.52
C LEU A 141 2.42 -12.67 11.01
N VAL A 142 1.64 -13.61 11.56
CA VAL A 142 1.78 -14.03 12.96
C VAL A 142 3.17 -14.62 13.21
N GLU A 143 3.64 -15.51 12.33
CA GLU A 143 4.98 -16.10 12.40
C GLU A 143 6.09 -15.05 12.32
N MET A 144 6.01 -14.11 11.37
CA MET A 144 7.01 -13.05 11.21
C MET A 144 7.08 -12.10 12.42
N LEU A 145 5.98 -11.94 13.15
CA LEU A 145 5.92 -11.10 14.34
C LEU A 145 6.08 -11.90 15.64
N ASP A 146 6.34 -13.20 15.54
CA ASP A 146 6.62 -14.03 16.71
C ASP A 146 7.90 -13.54 17.40
N GLY A 147 7.90 -13.55 18.75
CA GLY A 147 8.99 -12.98 19.54
C GLY A 147 8.98 -11.46 19.70
N PHE A 148 8.19 -10.73 18.91
CA PHE A 148 7.95 -9.30 19.12
C PHE A 148 6.76 -9.15 20.08
N GLY A 149 7.01 -8.69 21.31
CA GLY A 149 6.04 -8.72 22.42
C GLY A 149 4.71 -8.03 22.09
N ALA A 150 3.63 -8.48 22.72
CA ALA A 150 2.29 -7.93 22.48
C ALA A 150 2.24 -6.42 22.73
N ASP A 151 2.75 -5.95 23.88
CA ASP A 151 2.79 -4.53 24.23
C ASP A 151 3.59 -3.70 23.21
N GLN A 152 4.65 -4.29 22.65
CA GLN A 152 5.46 -3.65 21.62
C GLN A 152 4.70 -3.53 20.29
N ARG A 153 3.94 -4.57 19.91
CA ARG A 153 3.09 -4.53 18.71
C ARG A 153 2.00 -3.49 18.84
N ASP A 154 1.34 -3.43 20.00
CA ASP A 154 0.27 -2.46 20.26
C ASP A 154 0.81 -1.02 20.26
N ALA A 155 1.94 -0.78 20.90
CA ALA A 155 2.59 0.53 20.89
C ALA A 155 3.02 0.96 19.48
N LEU A 156 3.58 0.04 18.69
CA LEU A 156 3.96 0.31 17.30
C LEU A 156 2.74 0.60 16.44
N HIS A 157 1.66 -0.17 16.58
CA HIS A 157 0.40 0.03 15.86
C HIS A 157 -0.18 1.41 16.14
N GLU A 158 -0.25 1.81 17.40
CA GLU A 158 -0.75 3.12 17.81
C GLU A 158 0.10 4.27 17.24
N LEU A 159 1.43 4.19 17.36
CA LEU A 159 2.34 5.21 16.84
C LEU A 159 2.27 5.34 15.32
N LEU A 160 2.18 4.23 14.60
CA LEU A 160 2.00 4.24 13.15
C LEU A 160 0.63 4.80 12.75
N GLY A 161 -0.42 4.52 13.53
CA GLY A 161 -1.76 5.09 13.36
C GLY A 161 -1.74 6.61 13.48
N GLN A 162 -1.15 7.14 14.53
CA GLN A 162 -0.98 8.58 14.76
C GLN A 162 -0.17 9.24 13.62
N PHE A 163 0.91 8.60 13.21
CA PHE A 163 1.74 9.09 12.11
C PHE A 163 0.98 9.12 10.78
N ARG A 164 0.18 8.11 10.49
CA ARG A 164 -0.66 8.06 9.29
C ARG A 164 -1.71 9.18 9.27
N VAL A 165 -2.36 9.45 10.41
CA VAL A 165 -3.31 10.58 10.55
C VAL A 165 -2.60 11.91 10.32
N HIS A 166 -1.39 12.08 10.87
CA HIS A 166 -0.59 13.30 10.66
C HIS A 166 -0.27 13.53 9.18
N LEU A 167 0.16 12.49 8.46
CA LEU A 167 0.45 12.58 7.02
C LEU A 167 -0.80 12.93 6.21
N ALA A 168 -1.94 12.31 6.50
CA ALA A 168 -3.20 12.59 5.81
C ALA A 168 -3.66 14.06 6.00
N ARG A 169 -3.52 14.61 7.20
CA ARG A 169 -3.82 16.03 7.46
C ARG A 169 -2.96 16.97 6.63
N LYS A 170 -1.65 16.72 6.58
CA LYS A 170 -0.73 17.51 5.74
C LYS A 170 -1.08 17.48 4.26
N GLU A 171 -1.53 16.35 3.75
CA GLU A 171 -1.97 16.22 2.36
C GLU A 171 -3.23 17.06 2.10
N ILE A 172 -4.20 17.04 3.01
CA ILE A 172 -5.43 17.85 2.91
C ILE A 172 -5.09 19.34 2.94
N ASP A 173 -4.24 19.78 3.87
CA ASP A 173 -3.82 21.18 4.00
C ASP A 173 -3.12 21.65 2.71
N ALA A 174 -2.20 20.87 2.16
CA ALA A 174 -1.49 21.18 0.92
C ALA A 174 -2.43 21.27 -0.32
N LEU A 175 -3.50 20.45 -0.35
CA LEU A 175 -4.51 20.52 -1.41
C LEU A 175 -5.38 21.77 -1.27
N SER A 176 -5.72 22.15 -0.05
CA SER A 176 -6.51 23.36 0.26
C SER A 176 -5.75 24.63 -0.12
N GLU A 177 -4.46 24.70 0.16
CA GLU A 177 -3.59 25.82 -0.24
C GLU A 177 -3.48 25.96 -1.76
N LYS A 178 -3.33 24.84 -2.48
CA LYS A 178 -3.28 24.84 -3.95
C LYS A 178 -4.58 25.29 -4.60
N SER A 179 -5.72 25.00 -3.98
CA SER A 179 -7.04 25.41 -4.49
C SER A 179 -7.36 26.88 -4.20
N SER A 180 -6.69 27.48 -3.24
CA SER A 180 -6.88 28.90 -2.86
C SER A 180 -6.04 29.89 -3.66
N ILE A 181 -5.10 29.42 -4.52
CA ILE A 181 -4.31 30.28 -5.39
C ILE A 181 -5.19 30.69 -6.58
N PRO A 182 -5.58 31.99 -6.71
CA PRO A 182 -6.39 32.43 -7.83
C PRO A 182 -5.62 32.23 -9.15
N SER A 183 -6.24 31.60 -10.11
CA SER A 183 -5.68 31.46 -11.47
C SER A 183 -5.35 32.84 -11.99
N LYS A 184 -4.07 33.18 -12.17
CA LYS A 184 -3.65 34.40 -12.85
C LYS A 184 -4.35 34.44 -14.22
N SER A 185 -5.32 35.37 -14.32
CA SER A 185 -6.02 35.71 -15.50
C SER A 185 -5.06 35.86 -16.69
N ARG A 186 -5.22 34.99 -17.69
CA ARG A 186 -4.76 35.22 -19.05
C ARG A 186 -5.67 36.28 -19.67
N ARG A 187 -5.50 37.54 -19.27
CA ARG A 187 -6.01 38.71 -19.99
C ARG A 187 -4.89 39.73 -19.93
N ASP A 188 -4.27 39.96 -21.07
CA ASP A 188 -3.75 41.16 -21.65
C ASP A 188 -2.61 40.82 -22.61
N ASN A 189 -2.98 40.41 -23.78
CA ASN A 189 -2.13 40.63 -24.96
C ASN A 189 -3.00 40.65 -26.24
N ARG A 190 -3.88 41.68 -26.30
CA ARG A 190 -4.52 42.11 -27.54
C ARG A 190 -4.78 43.60 -27.44
N MET A 191 -3.81 44.39 -27.83
CA MET A 191 -3.95 45.70 -28.39
C MET A 191 -2.58 46.35 -28.47
N GLU A 192 -2.04 46.30 -29.67
CA GLU A 192 -1.15 47.32 -30.25
C GLU A 192 -0.66 46.79 -31.59
N ASP A 193 -1.50 46.95 -32.61
CA ASP A 193 -1.09 47.12 -33.99
C ASP A 193 -2.18 47.97 -34.67
N ARG A 194 -1.86 49.26 -34.70
CA ARG A 194 -2.34 50.21 -35.73
C ARG A 194 -1.25 51.19 -36.07
#